data_c156d5f964168c1b321d2a1bc47064f3
#
_entry.id   c156d5f964168c1b321d2a1bc47064f3
#
_cell.length_a   1.000
_cell.length_b   1.000
_cell.length_c   1.000
_cell.angle_alpha   90.00
_cell.angle_beta   90.00
_cell.angle_gamma   90.00
#
_symmetry.space_group_name_H-M   'P 1'
#
loop_
_entity.id
_entity.type
_entity.pdbx_description
1 polymer ?
#
loop_
_entity_poly.entity_id
_entity_poly.type
_entity_poly.pdbx_seq_one_letter_code
_entity_poly.pdbx_strand_id
1 'polypeptide(L)'
;MKAKQFRSEFDNDVLVNIIGKDDFRYEVVKPIFEQFGFGFMVPTDFVVLIDGEQKLNKDVLKWIEAHEVAHFKLGHSEEKNENDEREADTLARLMLIKNGYHKAAKLVEDKFKERHGIEFK
;
A
#
# COMPACT_ATOMS: atom_id res chain seq x y z
N MET A 1 -10.47 -14.94 7.69
CA MET A 1 -9.24 -14.31 8.21
C MET A 1 -9.57 -13.30 9.29
N LYS A 2 -8.91 -13.39 10.43
CA LYS A 2 -9.06 -12.36 11.46
C LYS A 2 -8.38 -11.08 11.01
N ALA A 3 -8.98 -9.94 11.30
CA ALA A 3 -8.37 -8.65 11.03
C ALA A 3 -7.06 -8.51 11.82
N LYS A 4 -6.05 -7.95 11.19
CA LYS A 4 -4.79 -7.59 11.84
C LYS A 4 -4.67 -6.08 11.81
N GLN A 5 -4.27 -5.50 12.93
CA GLN A 5 -4.06 -4.05 13.03
C GLN A 5 -2.70 -3.79 13.66
N PHE A 6 -1.91 -2.95 13.03
CA PHE A 6 -0.59 -2.60 13.55
C PHE A 6 -0.18 -1.21 13.04
N ARG A 7 0.75 -0.57 13.73
CA ARG A 7 1.31 0.68 13.25
C ARG A 7 2.35 0.38 12.17
N SER A 8 2.35 1.21 11.12
CA SER A 8 3.28 1.02 10.02
C SER A 8 4.72 1.27 10.46
N GLU A 9 5.64 0.41 10.00
CA GLU A 9 7.07 0.60 10.20
C GLU A 9 7.61 1.80 9.43
N PHE A 10 6.88 2.24 8.39
CA PHE A 10 7.31 3.34 7.51
C PHE A 10 6.84 4.69 8.03
N ASP A 11 5.79 4.72 8.83
CA ASP A 11 5.30 5.92 9.49
C ASP A 11 4.45 5.52 10.69
N ASN A 12 4.96 5.76 11.89
CA ASN A 12 4.34 5.34 13.14
C ASN A 12 2.97 5.99 13.40
N ASP A 13 2.64 7.06 12.69
CA ASP A 13 1.33 7.70 12.81
C ASP A 13 0.24 6.98 12.02
N VAL A 14 0.65 6.08 11.12
CA VAL A 14 -0.28 5.36 10.24
C VAL A 14 -0.61 3.99 10.79
N LEU A 15 -1.90 3.68 10.91
CA LEU A 15 -2.38 2.34 11.27
C LEU A 15 -2.64 1.53 10.00
N VAL A 16 -2.16 0.30 9.99
CA VAL A 16 -2.42 -0.64 8.90
C VAL A 16 -3.44 -1.65 9.40
N ASN A 17 -4.52 -1.82 8.63
CA ASN A 17 -5.55 -2.81 8.91
C ASN A 17 -5.65 -3.77 7.72
N ILE A 18 -5.33 -5.04 7.96
CA ILE A 18 -5.53 -6.11 6.98
C ILE A 18 -6.84 -6.79 7.38
N ILE A 19 -7.87 -6.64 6.57
CA ILE A 19 -9.22 -7.14 6.90
C ILE A 19 -9.69 -8.17 5.89
N GLY A 20 -10.43 -9.16 6.37
CA GLY A 20 -11.03 -10.17 5.54
C GLY A 20 -12.53 -10.26 5.81
N LYS A 21 -13.18 -11.23 5.18
CA LYS A 21 -14.64 -11.42 5.24
C LYS A 21 -15.17 -11.67 6.66
N ASP A 22 -14.32 -12.06 7.60
CA ASP A 22 -14.71 -12.27 9.00
C ASP A 22 -14.84 -10.96 9.77
N ASP A 23 -14.40 -9.83 9.19
CA ASP A 23 -14.52 -8.51 9.79
C ASP A 23 -15.80 -7.85 9.26
N PHE A 24 -16.61 -7.30 10.16
CA PHE A 24 -17.88 -6.68 9.78
C PHE A 24 -17.70 -5.50 8.78
N ARG A 25 -16.53 -4.88 8.77
CA ARG A 25 -16.24 -3.77 7.84
C ARG A 25 -16.02 -4.24 6.41
N TYR A 26 -15.71 -5.53 6.22
CA TYR A 26 -15.29 -6.03 4.90
C TYR A 26 -16.32 -5.77 3.81
N GLU A 27 -17.59 -6.06 4.08
CA GLU A 27 -18.65 -5.86 3.08
C GLU A 27 -18.81 -4.39 2.68
N VAL A 28 -18.52 -3.47 3.61
CA VAL A 28 -18.60 -2.03 3.35
C VAL A 28 -17.42 -1.57 2.47
N VAL A 29 -16.21 -2.08 2.73
CA VAL A 29 -15.00 -1.63 2.03
C VAL A 29 -14.67 -2.44 0.79
N LYS A 30 -15.26 -3.62 0.61
CA LYS A 30 -15.00 -4.48 -0.53
C LYS A 30 -15.15 -3.77 -1.88
N PRO A 31 -16.22 -2.98 -2.14
CA PRO A 31 -16.32 -2.23 -3.40
C PRO A 31 -15.16 -1.24 -3.61
N ILE A 32 -14.60 -0.71 -2.52
CA ILE A 32 -13.48 0.22 -2.59
C ILE A 32 -12.21 -0.54 -3.00
N PHE A 33 -11.99 -1.74 -2.45
CA PHE A 33 -10.88 -2.59 -2.90
C PHE A 33 -11.01 -2.94 -4.38
N GLU A 34 -12.21 -3.24 -4.85
CA GLU A 34 -12.47 -3.55 -6.26
C GLU A 34 -12.14 -2.37 -7.17
N GLN A 35 -12.36 -1.15 -6.69
CA GLN A 35 -12.09 0.07 -7.44
C GLN A 35 -10.60 0.47 -7.40
N PHE A 36 -9.96 0.38 -6.24
CA PHE A 36 -8.60 0.91 -6.03
C PHE A 36 -7.52 -0.18 -5.94
N GLY A 37 -7.89 -1.45 -6.02
CA GLY A 37 -6.95 -2.57 -5.92
C GLY A 37 -6.91 -3.16 -4.52
N PHE A 38 -5.79 -3.80 -4.18
CA PHE A 38 -5.67 -4.61 -2.96
C PHE A 38 -5.51 -3.80 -1.67
N GLY A 39 -5.31 -2.50 -1.79
CA GLY A 39 -5.16 -1.64 -0.62
C GLY A 39 -5.43 -0.18 -0.97
N PHE A 40 -5.74 0.60 0.03
CA PHE A 40 -5.90 2.04 -0.13
C PHE A 40 -5.64 2.77 1.18
N MET A 41 -5.36 4.05 1.07
CA MET A 41 -5.09 4.94 2.19
C MET A 41 -6.30 5.83 2.46
N VAL A 42 -6.66 5.99 3.74
CA VAL A 42 -7.66 6.97 4.17
C VAL A 42 -6.90 8.08 4.90
N PRO A 43 -6.54 9.17 4.19
CA PRO A 43 -5.64 10.19 4.76
C PRO A 43 -6.18 10.88 6.01
N THR A 44 -7.48 11.14 6.07
CA THR A 44 -8.09 11.83 7.20
C THR A 44 -8.01 11.03 8.49
N ASP A 45 -7.96 9.71 8.41
CA ASP A 45 -7.94 8.82 9.56
C ASP A 45 -6.56 8.21 9.82
N PHE A 46 -5.58 8.49 8.98
CA PHE A 46 -4.22 7.93 9.03
C PHE A 46 -4.25 6.40 9.04
N VAL A 47 -5.06 5.81 8.14
CA VAL A 47 -5.29 4.37 8.07
C VAL A 47 -5.02 3.86 6.67
N VAL A 48 -4.29 2.74 6.58
CA VAL A 48 -4.15 1.95 5.36
C VAL A 48 -5.01 0.71 5.53
N LEU A 49 -5.87 0.43 4.56
CA LEU A 49 -6.70 -0.77 4.54
C LEU A 49 -6.19 -1.70 3.45
N ILE A 50 -5.97 -2.97 3.79
CA ILE A 50 -5.48 -3.99 2.85
C ILE A 50 -6.47 -5.15 2.83
N ASP A 51 -6.76 -5.65 1.63
CA ASP A 51 -7.68 -6.75 1.42
C ASP A 51 -7.02 -8.10 1.75
N GLY A 52 -7.30 -8.63 2.93
CA GLY A 52 -6.76 -9.91 3.39
C GLY A 52 -7.30 -11.13 2.65
N GLU A 53 -8.40 -11.00 1.92
CA GLU A 53 -8.97 -12.11 1.15
C GLU A 53 -8.18 -12.42 -0.13
N GLN A 54 -7.30 -11.52 -0.55
CA GLN A 54 -6.47 -11.73 -1.73
C GLN A 54 -5.31 -12.72 -1.50
N LYS A 55 -5.06 -13.11 -0.26
CA LYS A 55 -4.00 -14.07 0.12
C LYS A 55 -2.63 -13.69 -0.44
N LEU A 56 -2.29 -12.42 -0.31
CA LEU A 56 -1.03 -11.89 -0.81
C LEU A 56 0.14 -12.38 0.06
N ASN A 57 1.30 -12.63 -0.57
CA ASN A 57 2.48 -12.97 0.21
C ASN A 57 3.01 -11.75 0.97
N LYS A 58 3.94 -12.00 1.91
CA LYS A 58 4.44 -10.94 2.80
C LYS A 58 5.17 -9.81 2.06
N ASP A 59 5.84 -10.11 0.96
CA ASP A 59 6.57 -9.10 0.20
C ASP A 59 5.61 -8.15 -0.52
N VAL A 60 4.53 -8.69 -1.09
CA VAL A 60 3.48 -7.89 -1.72
C VAL A 60 2.74 -7.06 -0.66
N LEU A 61 2.45 -7.63 0.51
CA LEU A 61 1.83 -6.90 1.62
C LEU A 61 2.69 -5.71 2.05
N LYS A 62 4.00 -5.90 2.17
CA LYS A 62 4.92 -4.80 2.52
C LYS A 62 4.99 -3.75 1.42
N TRP A 63 4.95 -4.15 0.16
CA TRP A 63 4.89 -3.20 -0.93
C TRP A 63 3.62 -2.34 -0.86
N ILE A 64 2.45 -2.97 -0.68
CA ILE A 64 1.19 -2.24 -0.58
C ILE A 64 1.23 -1.27 0.60
N GLU A 65 1.68 -1.73 1.76
CA GLU A 65 1.83 -0.88 2.94
C GLU A 65 2.71 0.34 2.64
N ALA A 66 3.90 0.11 2.09
CA ALA A 66 4.85 1.18 1.77
C ALA A 66 4.29 2.14 0.73
N HIS A 67 3.62 1.61 -0.30
CA HIS A 67 3.03 2.42 -1.36
C HIS A 67 1.95 3.36 -0.82
N GLU A 68 1.04 2.84 0.01
CA GLU A 68 -0.03 3.66 0.58
C GLU A 68 0.50 4.67 1.61
N VAL A 69 1.47 4.27 2.43
CA VAL A 69 2.12 5.20 3.36
C VAL A 69 2.86 6.30 2.59
N ALA A 70 3.47 5.95 1.44
CA ALA A 70 4.14 6.94 0.59
C ALA A 70 3.15 8.00 0.10
N HIS A 71 1.96 7.61 -0.34
CA HIS A 71 0.91 8.57 -0.72
C HIS A 71 0.59 9.52 0.43
N PHE A 72 0.47 8.99 1.65
CA PHE A 72 0.22 9.80 2.83
C PHE A 72 1.35 10.81 3.09
N LYS A 73 2.60 10.33 3.08
CA LYS A 73 3.77 11.19 3.34
C LYS A 73 3.93 12.29 2.29
N LEU A 74 3.56 12.00 1.04
CA LEU A 74 3.67 12.97 -0.06
C LEU A 74 2.46 13.90 -0.14
N GLY A 75 1.45 13.70 0.71
CA GLY A 75 0.26 14.55 0.74
C GLY A 75 -0.66 14.36 -0.46
N HIS A 76 -0.63 13.20 -1.09
CA HIS A 76 -1.51 12.92 -2.22
C HIS A 76 -2.95 12.75 -1.76
N SER A 77 -3.90 13.20 -2.60
CA SER A 77 -5.33 13.04 -2.33
C SER A 77 -5.79 11.62 -2.62
N GLU A 78 -7.04 11.31 -2.28
CA GLU A 78 -7.64 10.02 -2.62
C GLU A 78 -7.74 9.81 -4.13
N GLU A 79 -7.94 10.89 -4.89
CA GLU A 79 -7.94 10.85 -6.36
C GLU A 79 -6.51 11.05 -6.85
N LYS A 80 -5.80 9.95 -7.03
CA LYS A 80 -4.40 9.96 -7.42
C LYS A 80 -4.28 9.91 -8.94
N ASN A 81 -3.37 10.72 -9.49
CA ASN A 81 -3.03 10.67 -10.90
C ASN A 81 -1.79 9.78 -11.11
N GLU A 82 -1.40 9.56 -12.36
CA GLU A 82 -0.24 8.72 -12.70
C GLU A 82 1.06 9.25 -12.09
N ASN A 83 1.24 10.57 -12.05
CA ASN A 83 2.42 11.16 -11.44
C ASN A 83 2.49 10.87 -9.94
N ASP A 84 1.35 10.94 -9.25
CA ASP A 84 1.25 10.60 -7.83
C ASP A 84 1.62 9.13 -7.60
N GLU A 85 1.19 8.23 -8.47
CA GLU A 85 1.51 6.81 -8.38
C GLU A 85 3.01 6.57 -8.56
N ARG A 86 3.66 7.26 -9.51
CA ARG A 86 5.11 7.16 -9.71
C ARG A 86 5.89 7.66 -8.50
N GLU A 87 5.48 8.80 -7.95
CA GLU A 87 6.11 9.36 -6.76
C GLU A 87 5.97 8.41 -5.56
N ALA A 88 4.79 7.82 -5.40
CA ALA A 88 4.54 6.87 -4.32
C ALA A 88 5.41 5.62 -4.46
N ASP A 89 5.52 5.06 -5.67
CA ASP A 89 6.39 3.90 -5.91
C ASP A 89 7.85 4.23 -5.64
N THR A 90 8.30 5.42 -6.04
CA THR A 90 9.68 5.84 -5.82
C THR A 90 10.00 5.94 -4.33
N LEU A 91 9.13 6.59 -3.56
CA LEU A 91 9.32 6.71 -2.11
C LEU A 91 9.16 5.34 -1.42
N ALA A 92 8.18 4.54 -1.85
CA ALA A 92 7.97 3.22 -1.29
C ALA A 92 9.22 2.36 -1.42
N ARG A 93 9.87 2.36 -2.58
CA ARG A 93 11.11 1.61 -2.80
C ARG A 93 12.19 2.04 -1.80
N LEU A 94 12.37 3.34 -1.62
CA LEU A 94 13.38 3.86 -0.68
C LEU A 94 13.07 3.43 0.75
N MET A 95 11.83 3.51 1.16
CA MET A 95 11.40 3.08 2.50
C MET A 95 11.60 1.59 2.72
N LEU A 96 11.28 0.78 1.71
CA LEU A 96 11.46 -0.66 1.77
C LEU A 96 12.94 -1.03 1.93
N ILE A 97 13.81 -0.41 1.13
CA ILE A 97 15.25 -0.65 1.22
C ILE A 97 15.77 -0.25 2.60
N LYS A 98 15.38 0.93 3.07
CA LYS A 98 15.83 1.45 4.37
C LYS A 98 15.44 0.52 5.52
N ASN A 99 14.31 -0.15 5.42
CA ASN A 99 13.81 -1.04 6.47
C ASN A 99 14.16 -2.51 6.24
N GLY A 100 15.00 -2.81 5.24
CA GLY A 100 15.50 -4.17 5.02
C GLY A 100 14.59 -5.07 4.19
N TYR A 101 13.54 -4.54 3.58
CA TYR A 101 12.61 -5.30 2.75
C TYR A 101 13.04 -5.32 1.30
N HIS A 102 14.21 -5.93 1.05
CA HIS A 102 14.84 -5.91 -0.29
C HIS A 102 14.02 -6.65 -1.36
N LYS A 103 13.35 -7.74 -0.99
CA LYS A 103 12.50 -8.47 -1.92
C LYS A 103 11.29 -7.66 -2.35
N ALA A 104 10.66 -6.95 -1.39
CA ALA A 104 9.54 -6.07 -1.72
C ALA A 104 9.99 -4.90 -2.59
N ALA A 105 11.16 -4.31 -2.28
CA ALA A 105 11.74 -3.24 -3.11
C ALA A 105 12.01 -3.73 -4.54
N LYS A 106 12.49 -4.95 -4.69
CA LYS A 106 12.73 -5.56 -6.00
C LYS A 106 11.42 -5.69 -6.79
N LEU A 107 10.32 -6.04 -6.12
CA LEU A 107 9.01 -6.09 -6.78
C LEU A 107 8.61 -4.73 -7.34
N VAL A 108 8.86 -3.64 -6.59
CA VAL A 108 8.60 -2.29 -7.08
C VAL A 108 9.42 -2.01 -8.34
N GLU A 109 10.71 -2.33 -8.31
CA GLU A 109 11.61 -2.11 -9.44
C GLU A 109 11.16 -2.89 -10.67
N ASP A 110 10.84 -4.18 -10.51
CA ASP A 110 10.44 -5.06 -11.61
C ASP A 110 9.13 -4.61 -12.25
N LYS A 111 8.24 -4.00 -11.50
CA LYS A 111 6.93 -3.57 -11.98
C LYS A 111 6.89 -2.10 -12.40
N PHE A 112 7.90 -1.32 -12.07
CA PHE A 112 7.88 0.14 -12.29
C PHE A 112 7.73 0.49 -13.78
N LYS A 113 8.51 -0.14 -14.64
CA LYS A 113 8.42 0.10 -16.08
C LYS A 113 7.04 -0.29 -16.62
N GLU A 114 6.53 -1.44 -16.18
CA GLU A 114 5.22 -1.93 -16.59
C GLU A 114 4.10 -0.99 -16.16
N ARG A 115 4.20 -0.45 -14.93
CA ARG A 115 3.16 0.43 -14.39
C ARG A 115 3.23 1.86 -14.91
N HIS A 116 4.42 2.37 -15.19
CA HIS A 116 4.64 3.79 -15.48
C HIS A 116 5.25 4.09 -16.84
N GLY A 117 5.65 3.07 -17.58
CA GLY A 117 6.23 3.23 -18.91
C GLY A 117 7.66 3.76 -18.94
N ILE A 118 8.32 3.91 -17.79
CA ILE A 118 9.70 4.38 -17.67
C ILE A 118 10.51 3.43 -16.80
N GLU A 119 11.83 3.36 -17.05
CA GLU A 119 12.69 2.50 -16.25
C GLU A 119 13.06 3.17 -14.93
N PHE A 120 13.17 2.37 -13.89
CA PHE A 120 13.65 2.82 -12.59
C PHE A 120 15.17 2.94 -12.64
N LYS A 121 15.68 4.09 -12.23
CA LYS A 121 17.13 4.33 -12.18
C LYS A 121 17.68 4.29 -10.77
#